data_99e1db275128aae78a45d435b55bac26
#
_entry.id   99e1db275128aae78a45d435b55bac26
#
_cell.length_a   1.000
_cell.length_b   1.000
_cell.length_c   1.000
_cell.angle_alpha   90.00
_cell.angle_beta   90.00
_cell.angle_gamma   90.00
#
_symmetry.space_group_name_H-M   'P 1'
#
loop_
_entity.id
_entity.type
_entity.pdbx_description
1 polymer ?
#
loop_
_entity_poly.entity_id
_entity_poly.type
_entity_poly.pdbx_seq_one_letter_code
_entity_poly.pdbx_strand_id
1 'polypeptide(L)'
;IKVAEGHYLSDELVIHYGLVPRTNRGIFCINELPDLAERIQVGLFNLMEERDVQIKGYRVRLPLDVFVVSTANPEDYTNRGRIVTPLKDRYGSQIHTHYPLDPKDEIAIMDQERAKFPEEDKMVIPDYMKEVLAEITTQARLSSEINQRSGVSVRVSIANYETMLGNALR
;
A
#
# COMPACT_ATOMS: atom_id res chain seq x y z
N ILE A 1 30.14 7.66 -17.46
CA ILE A 1 30.08 7.58 -18.94
C ILE A 1 29.97 8.99 -19.53
N LYS A 2 28.98 9.80 -19.13
CA LYS A 2 28.80 11.17 -19.67
C LYS A 2 29.91 12.13 -19.31
N VAL A 3 30.60 11.95 -18.19
CA VAL A 3 31.82 12.72 -17.83
C VAL A 3 32.95 12.40 -18.80
N ALA A 4 33.05 11.17 -19.29
CA ALA A 4 34.03 10.78 -20.32
C ALA A 4 33.72 11.37 -21.70
N GLU A 5 32.47 11.85 -21.93
CA GLU A 5 32.05 12.55 -23.15
C GLU A 5 32.24 14.06 -23.07
N GLY A 6 32.96 14.57 -22.02
CA GLY A 6 33.32 15.98 -21.89
C GLY A 6 32.30 16.83 -21.11
N HIS A 7 31.26 16.21 -20.48
CA HIS A 7 30.33 16.91 -19.62
C HIS A 7 30.90 17.07 -18.21
N TYR A 8 30.75 18.26 -17.62
CA TYR A 8 31.11 18.49 -16.23
C TYR A 8 30.08 17.89 -15.30
N LEU A 9 30.50 17.47 -14.09
CA LEU A 9 29.58 16.96 -13.04
C LEU A 9 28.49 17.94 -12.64
N SER A 10 28.68 19.23 -12.93
CA SER A 10 27.67 20.30 -12.71
C SER A 10 26.65 20.44 -13.84
N ASP A 11 26.81 19.72 -14.95
CA ASP A 11 25.87 19.74 -16.05
C ASP A 11 24.57 19.02 -15.66
N GLU A 12 23.43 19.65 -15.94
CA GLU A 12 22.11 19.04 -15.70
C GLU A 12 21.94 17.70 -16.43
N LEU A 13 22.61 17.51 -17.56
CA LEU A 13 22.59 16.29 -18.35
C LEU A 13 23.28 15.10 -17.66
N VAL A 14 24.09 15.35 -16.63
CA VAL A 14 24.78 14.32 -15.85
C VAL A 14 23.96 13.85 -14.65
N ILE A 15 22.95 14.63 -14.25
CA ILE A 15 22.13 14.32 -13.08
C ILE A 15 21.11 13.23 -13.43
N HIS A 16 21.19 12.11 -12.76
CA HIS A 16 20.18 11.07 -12.81
C HIS A 16 19.12 11.29 -11.74
N TYR A 17 17.96 11.72 -12.16
CA TYR A 17 16.83 11.95 -11.26
C TYR A 17 16.28 10.61 -10.75
N GLY A 18 16.22 10.46 -9.43
CA GLY A 18 15.57 9.34 -8.75
C GLY A 18 14.04 9.39 -8.88
N LEU A 19 13.35 8.46 -8.19
CA LEU A 19 11.89 8.33 -8.27
C LEU A 19 11.17 9.62 -7.87
N VAL A 20 11.57 10.25 -6.76
CA VAL A 20 10.87 11.41 -6.21
C VAL A 20 10.89 12.60 -7.17
N PRO A 21 12.04 13.06 -7.71
CA PRO A 21 12.04 14.15 -8.69
C PRO A 21 11.26 13.82 -9.96
N ARG A 22 11.21 12.55 -10.36
CA ARG A 22 10.46 12.10 -11.54
C ARG A 22 8.96 12.14 -11.37
N THR A 23 8.46 12.16 -10.14
CA THR A 23 7.02 12.29 -9.82
C THR A 23 6.57 13.73 -9.62
N ASN A 24 7.42 14.71 -9.97
CA ASN A 24 7.04 16.11 -9.87
C ASN A 24 5.71 16.40 -10.58
N ARG A 25 4.81 17.12 -9.92
CA ARG A 25 3.43 17.36 -10.33
C ARG A 25 2.56 16.11 -10.43
N GLY A 26 2.92 15.06 -9.68
CA GLY A 26 2.20 13.79 -9.63
C GLY A 26 2.00 13.29 -8.20
N ILE A 27 1.62 12.01 -8.12
CA ILE A 27 1.38 11.31 -6.85
C ILE A 27 2.53 10.36 -6.59
N PHE A 28 3.16 10.50 -5.44
CA PHE A 28 4.20 9.61 -4.96
C PHE A 28 3.63 8.68 -3.89
N CYS A 29 3.46 7.40 -4.24
CA CYS A 29 2.91 6.39 -3.34
C CYS A 29 4.02 5.63 -2.63
N ILE A 30 3.93 5.56 -1.30
CA ILE A 30 4.83 4.79 -0.44
C ILE A 30 4.02 3.70 0.24
N ASN A 31 4.27 2.45 -0.14
CA ASN A 31 3.64 1.33 0.52
C ASN A 31 4.47 0.90 1.73
N GLU A 32 3.80 0.60 2.85
CA GLU A 32 4.43 0.16 4.10
C GLU A 32 5.51 1.15 4.59
N LEU A 33 5.12 2.39 4.81
CA LEU A 33 6.01 3.47 5.27
C LEU A 33 6.89 3.10 6.49
N PRO A 34 6.42 2.32 7.49
CA PRO A 34 7.24 1.88 8.62
C PRO A 34 8.45 1.02 8.24
N ASP A 35 8.40 0.34 7.10
CA ASP A 35 9.50 -0.53 6.63
C ASP A 35 10.68 0.28 6.07
N LEU A 36 10.48 1.56 5.79
CA LEU A 36 11.57 2.43 5.36
C LEU A 36 12.54 2.71 6.51
N ALA A 37 13.82 2.54 6.22
CA ALA A 37 14.86 2.93 7.18
C ALA A 37 14.67 4.40 7.63
N GLU A 38 14.90 4.67 8.92
CA GLU A 38 14.71 5.98 9.53
C GLU A 38 15.38 7.12 8.75
N ARG A 39 16.59 6.88 8.23
CA ARG A 39 17.31 7.84 7.40
C ARG A 39 16.57 8.24 6.11
N ILE A 40 15.77 7.32 5.56
CA ILE A 40 14.96 7.59 4.36
C ILE A 40 13.73 8.39 4.76
N GLN A 41 13.08 8.02 5.86
CA GLN A 41 11.95 8.76 6.41
C GLN A 41 12.35 10.21 6.74
N VAL A 42 13.56 10.43 7.29
CA VAL A 42 14.11 11.77 7.53
C VAL A 42 14.31 12.54 6.22
N GLY A 43 14.75 11.87 5.16
CA GLY A 43 14.86 12.48 3.83
C GLY A 43 13.53 12.97 3.26
N LEU A 44 12.42 12.31 3.60
CA LEU A 44 11.09 12.71 3.20
C LEU A 44 10.60 14.00 3.89
N PHE A 45 11.16 14.37 5.03
CA PHE A 45 10.80 15.64 5.70
C PHE A 45 11.04 16.82 4.79
N ASN A 46 12.24 16.89 4.20
CA ASN A 46 12.59 17.98 3.31
C ASN A 46 11.64 18.04 2.11
N LEU A 47 11.28 16.89 1.58
CA LEU A 47 10.31 16.81 0.49
C LEU A 47 8.94 17.37 0.88
N MET A 48 8.44 17.00 2.08
CA MET A 48 7.08 17.36 2.51
C MET A 48 6.98 18.79 3.06
N GLU A 49 8.05 19.31 3.65
CA GLU A 49 8.07 20.63 4.29
C GLU A 49 8.66 21.70 3.38
N GLU A 50 9.86 21.46 2.87
CA GLU A 50 10.61 22.40 2.04
C GLU A 50 10.19 22.32 0.57
N ARG A 51 9.50 21.25 0.17
CA ARG A 51 9.12 20.98 -1.23
C ARG A 51 10.31 21.04 -2.17
N ASP A 52 11.47 20.63 -1.69
CA ASP A 52 12.67 20.57 -2.48
C ASP A 52 13.47 19.28 -2.20
N VAL A 53 14.39 19.00 -3.11
CA VAL A 53 15.42 17.96 -2.94
C VAL A 53 16.77 18.59 -3.13
N GLN A 54 17.65 18.41 -2.14
CA GLN A 54 19.04 18.82 -2.19
C GLN A 54 19.90 17.68 -2.72
N ILE A 55 20.68 17.98 -3.75
CA ILE A 55 21.67 17.03 -4.27
C ILE A 55 22.92 17.18 -3.43
N LYS A 56 23.30 16.10 -2.69
CA LYS A 56 24.47 16.08 -1.82
C LYS A 56 25.75 16.48 -2.59
N GLY A 57 26.44 17.51 -2.10
CA GLY A 57 27.66 18.04 -2.73
C GLY A 57 27.42 19.15 -3.76
N TYR A 58 26.18 19.45 -4.09
CA TYR A 58 25.83 20.54 -5.02
C TYR A 58 24.84 21.50 -4.35
N ARG A 59 24.96 22.79 -4.67
CA ARG A 59 24.01 23.82 -4.21
C ARG A 59 22.74 23.86 -5.08
N VAL A 60 22.36 22.74 -5.64
CA VAL A 60 21.18 22.63 -6.50
C VAL A 60 20.00 22.21 -5.63
N ARG A 61 18.98 23.07 -5.58
CA ARG A 61 17.68 22.77 -5.03
C ARG A 61 16.70 22.55 -6.18
N LEU A 62 16.02 21.42 -6.13
CA LEU A 62 14.98 21.09 -7.09
C LEU A 62 13.62 21.32 -6.42
N PRO A 63 12.87 22.39 -6.79
CA PRO A 63 11.55 22.56 -6.27
C PRO A 63 10.64 21.44 -6.80
N LEU A 64 9.89 20.82 -5.90
CA LEU A 64 9.02 19.70 -6.21
C LEU A 64 7.60 19.99 -5.72
N ASP A 65 6.64 19.75 -6.58
CA ASP A 65 5.22 19.74 -6.28
C ASP A 65 4.73 18.30 -6.38
N VAL A 66 4.70 17.59 -5.24
CA VAL A 66 4.38 16.16 -5.18
C VAL A 66 3.32 15.93 -4.12
N PHE A 67 2.27 15.20 -4.50
CA PHE A 67 1.28 14.70 -3.56
C PHE A 67 1.75 13.34 -3.02
N VAL A 68 2.05 13.28 -1.72
CA VAL A 68 2.57 12.06 -1.08
C VAL A 68 1.43 11.29 -0.44
N VAL A 69 1.27 10.04 -0.82
CA VAL A 69 0.34 9.08 -0.22
C VAL A 69 1.15 7.92 0.36
N SER A 70 0.86 7.51 1.58
CA SER A 70 1.53 6.35 2.16
C SER A 70 0.55 5.43 2.87
N THR A 71 0.89 4.14 2.89
CA THR A 71 0.20 3.15 3.68
C THR A 71 1.04 2.74 4.87
N ALA A 72 0.38 2.36 5.94
CA ALA A 72 1.02 1.83 7.13
C ALA A 72 0.07 0.85 7.82
N ASN A 73 0.60 -0.26 8.29
CA ASN A 73 -0.13 -1.17 9.15
C ASN A 73 0.26 -0.88 10.61
N PRO A 74 -0.69 -0.51 11.51
CA PRO A 74 -0.38 -0.22 12.90
C PRO A 74 0.27 -1.37 13.64
N GLU A 75 -0.02 -2.61 13.26
CA GLU A 75 0.51 -3.80 13.92
C GLU A 75 2.00 -4.05 13.60
N ASP A 76 2.47 -3.57 12.46
CA ASP A 76 3.86 -3.71 12.05
C ASP A 76 4.81 -2.75 12.77
N TYR A 77 4.27 -1.71 13.46
CA TYR A 77 5.09 -0.76 14.23
C TYR A 77 5.95 -1.39 15.32
N THR A 78 5.61 -2.58 15.79
CA THR A 78 6.35 -3.25 16.86
C THR A 78 7.47 -4.15 16.35
N ASN A 79 7.39 -4.63 15.12
CA ASN A 79 8.28 -5.65 14.59
C ASN A 79 9.19 -5.17 13.44
N ARG A 80 8.77 -4.20 12.63
CA ARG A 80 9.46 -3.80 11.40
C ARG A 80 10.00 -2.37 11.41
N GLY A 81 9.49 -1.51 12.26
CA GLY A 81 9.95 -0.13 12.32
C GLY A 81 8.90 0.82 12.88
N ARG A 82 9.28 2.08 13.00
CA ARG A 82 8.40 3.16 13.45
C ARG A 82 8.33 4.23 12.39
N ILE A 83 7.17 4.83 12.24
CA ILE A 83 7.12 6.13 11.58
C ILE A 83 7.66 7.15 12.57
N VAL A 84 8.71 7.87 12.15
CA VAL A 84 9.26 8.93 12.99
C VAL A 84 8.21 10.02 13.20
N THR A 85 8.04 10.46 14.45
CA THR A 85 6.99 11.40 14.84
C THR A 85 6.94 12.65 13.95
N PRO A 86 8.07 13.29 13.62
CA PRO A 86 8.05 14.47 12.77
C PRO A 86 7.49 14.21 11.36
N LEU A 87 7.65 13.00 10.82
CA LEU A 87 7.07 12.64 9.53
C LEU A 87 5.55 12.48 9.63
N LYS A 88 5.09 11.85 10.71
CA LYS A 88 3.66 11.65 10.96
C LYS A 88 2.90 12.98 11.02
N ASP A 89 3.50 13.99 11.66
CA ASP A 89 2.89 15.31 11.84
C ASP A 89 2.77 16.11 10.52
N ARG A 90 3.50 15.69 9.48
CA ARG A 90 3.49 16.34 8.17
C ARG A 90 2.43 15.81 7.21
N TYR A 91 1.80 14.68 7.55
CA TYR A 91 0.63 14.22 6.80
C TYR A 91 -0.58 15.05 7.20
N GLY A 92 -1.13 15.78 6.25
CA GLY A 92 -2.30 16.62 6.46
C GLY A 92 -3.59 15.83 6.73
N SER A 93 -3.62 14.54 6.39
CA SER A 93 -4.77 13.67 6.60
C SER A 93 -4.34 12.23 6.90
N GLN A 94 -5.05 11.59 7.82
CA GLN A 94 -4.87 10.18 8.15
C GLN A 94 -6.24 9.49 8.01
N ILE A 95 -6.27 8.44 7.21
CA ILE A 95 -7.47 7.66 6.95
C ILE A 95 -7.28 6.30 7.60
N HIS A 96 -8.14 5.98 8.57
CA HIS A 96 -8.17 4.66 9.17
C HIS A 96 -9.12 3.76 8.37
N THR A 97 -8.58 2.68 7.84
CA THR A 97 -9.38 1.63 7.20
C THR A 97 -9.90 0.67 8.25
N HIS A 98 -11.06 0.09 8.01
CA HIS A 98 -11.67 -0.91 8.88
C HIS A 98 -12.20 -2.07 8.03
N TYR A 99 -12.53 -3.17 8.68
CA TYR A 99 -13.22 -4.28 8.01
C TYR A 99 -14.63 -3.88 7.61
N PRO A 100 -15.20 -4.51 6.56
CA PRO A 100 -16.60 -4.33 6.22
C PRO A 100 -17.50 -4.55 7.44
N LEU A 101 -18.46 -3.66 7.62
CA LEU A 101 -19.42 -3.74 8.73
C LEU A 101 -20.68 -4.54 8.32
N ASP A 102 -21.00 -4.53 7.03
CA ASP A 102 -22.11 -5.29 6.45
C ASP A 102 -21.55 -6.49 5.67
N PRO A 103 -22.07 -7.71 5.87
CA PRO A 103 -21.73 -8.88 5.06
C PRO A 103 -21.89 -8.66 3.55
N LYS A 104 -22.80 -7.78 3.14
CA LYS A 104 -22.98 -7.42 1.72
C LYS A 104 -21.76 -6.73 1.12
N ASP A 105 -21.11 -5.87 1.90
CA ASP A 105 -19.87 -5.20 1.46
C ASP A 105 -18.74 -6.23 1.33
N GLU A 106 -18.65 -7.20 2.24
CA GLU A 106 -17.70 -8.30 2.16
C GLU A 106 -17.90 -9.12 0.88
N ILE A 107 -19.17 -9.44 0.55
CA ILE A 107 -19.54 -10.17 -0.67
C ILE A 107 -19.17 -9.36 -1.92
N ALA A 108 -19.46 -8.07 -1.92
CA ALA A 108 -19.11 -7.18 -3.02
C ALA A 108 -17.60 -7.15 -3.27
N ILE A 109 -16.79 -7.11 -2.21
CA ILE A 109 -15.32 -7.17 -2.31
C ILE A 109 -14.87 -8.53 -2.83
N MET A 110 -15.44 -9.64 -2.34
CA MET A 110 -15.14 -10.98 -2.86
C MET A 110 -15.40 -11.06 -4.38
N ASP A 111 -16.52 -10.57 -4.85
CA ASP A 111 -16.89 -10.62 -6.28
C ASP A 111 -15.99 -9.71 -7.14
N GLN A 112 -15.54 -8.58 -6.60
CA GLN A 112 -14.69 -7.63 -7.30
C GLN A 112 -13.25 -8.12 -7.42
N GLU A 113 -12.68 -8.63 -6.33
CA GLU A 113 -11.23 -8.86 -6.19
C GLU A 113 -10.79 -10.29 -6.50
N ARG A 114 -11.73 -11.25 -6.58
CA ARG A 114 -11.40 -12.64 -6.87
C ARG A 114 -10.87 -12.87 -8.29
N ALA A 115 -10.06 -13.89 -8.45
CA ALA A 115 -9.69 -14.38 -9.77
C ALA A 115 -10.93 -14.96 -10.50
N LYS A 116 -11.03 -14.68 -11.79
CA LYS A 116 -12.05 -15.27 -12.67
C LYS A 116 -11.53 -16.54 -13.30
N PHE A 117 -12.32 -17.60 -13.26
CA PHE A 117 -12.00 -18.88 -13.89
C PHE A 117 -12.63 -18.96 -15.27
N PRO A 118 -11.89 -19.50 -16.29
CA PRO A 118 -12.40 -19.59 -17.67
C PRO A 118 -13.70 -20.40 -17.83
N GLU A 119 -13.96 -21.34 -16.91
CA GLU A 119 -15.09 -22.25 -16.97
C GLU A 119 -16.22 -21.87 -16.00
N GLU A 120 -16.15 -20.69 -15.43
CA GLU A 120 -17.10 -20.20 -14.44
C GLU A 120 -18.54 -20.13 -15.00
N ASP A 121 -18.68 -19.83 -16.29
CA ASP A 121 -19.99 -19.80 -16.97
C ASP A 121 -20.74 -21.15 -16.94
N LYS A 122 -20.02 -22.24 -16.61
CA LYS A 122 -20.62 -23.57 -16.47
C LYS A 122 -21.13 -23.85 -15.06
N MET A 123 -20.87 -22.95 -14.11
CA MET A 123 -21.25 -23.12 -12.70
C MET A 123 -22.45 -22.27 -12.34
N VAL A 124 -23.29 -22.83 -11.48
CA VAL A 124 -24.32 -22.08 -10.76
C VAL A 124 -23.87 -21.92 -9.32
N ILE A 125 -23.64 -20.69 -8.90
CA ILE A 125 -23.22 -20.37 -7.56
C ILE A 125 -24.41 -19.78 -6.83
N PRO A 126 -25.04 -20.50 -5.89
CA PRO A 126 -26.13 -19.96 -5.09
C PRO A 126 -25.66 -18.81 -4.20
N ASP A 127 -26.43 -17.73 -4.10
CA ASP A 127 -26.05 -16.53 -3.32
C ASP A 127 -25.79 -16.85 -1.85
N TYR A 128 -26.55 -17.78 -1.24
CA TYR A 128 -26.35 -18.16 0.15
C TYR A 128 -24.93 -18.69 0.44
N MET A 129 -24.23 -19.25 -0.54
CA MET A 129 -22.85 -19.74 -0.35
C MET A 129 -21.88 -18.59 -0.10
N LYS A 130 -22.08 -17.46 -0.78
CA LYS A 130 -21.30 -16.25 -0.52
C LYS A 130 -21.62 -15.67 0.86
N GLU A 131 -22.90 -15.70 1.25
CA GLU A 131 -23.32 -15.25 2.58
C GLU A 131 -22.69 -16.10 3.68
N VAL A 132 -22.62 -17.42 3.51
CA VAL A 132 -21.97 -18.33 4.46
C VAL A 132 -20.48 -18.03 4.57
N LEU A 133 -19.78 -17.78 3.46
CA LEU A 133 -18.36 -17.44 3.48
C LEU A 133 -18.11 -16.10 4.18
N ALA A 134 -18.90 -15.10 3.92
CA ALA A 134 -18.83 -13.80 4.59
C ALA A 134 -19.07 -13.94 6.10
N GLU A 135 -20.08 -14.73 6.49
CA GLU A 135 -20.39 -14.97 7.89
C GLU A 135 -19.28 -15.74 8.61
N ILE A 136 -18.69 -16.76 7.99
CA ILE A 136 -17.54 -17.48 8.56
C ILE A 136 -16.41 -16.52 8.89
N THR A 137 -16.09 -15.61 7.96
CA THR A 137 -15.02 -14.62 8.17
C THR A 137 -15.38 -13.62 9.27
N THR A 138 -16.64 -13.19 9.32
CA THR A 138 -17.13 -12.29 10.36
C THR A 138 -17.06 -12.95 11.74
N GLN A 139 -17.50 -14.19 11.87
CA GLN A 139 -17.40 -14.95 13.12
C GLN A 139 -15.94 -15.21 13.53
N ALA A 140 -15.07 -15.48 12.56
CA ALA A 140 -13.65 -15.62 12.82
C ALA A 140 -13.03 -14.33 13.38
N ARG A 141 -13.46 -13.16 12.91
CA ARG A 141 -13.02 -11.86 13.47
C ARG A 141 -13.51 -11.63 14.90
N LEU A 142 -14.66 -12.15 15.24
CA LEU A 142 -15.26 -12.02 16.58
C LEU A 142 -14.76 -13.07 17.58
N SER A 143 -14.14 -14.15 17.09
CA SER A 143 -13.70 -15.26 17.93
C SER A 143 -12.50 -14.86 18.78
N SER A 144 -12.58 -15.15 20.08
CA SER A 144 -11.46 -14.99 21.02
C SER A 144 -10.37 -16.06 20.86
N GLU A 145 -10.67 -17.16 20.15
CA GLU A 145 -9.71 -18.25 19.90
C GLU A 145 -8.74 -17.92 18.77
N ILE A 146 -9.08 -16.94 17.94
CA ILE A 146 -8.25 -16.50 16.84
C ILE A 146 -7.40 -15.32 17.30
N ASN A 147 -6.10 -15.37 16.98
CA ASN A 147 -5.19 -14.28 17.32
C ASN A 147 -5.57 -13.01 16.56
N GLN A 148 -6.19 -12.08 17.25
CA GLN A 148 -6.66 -10.80 16.69
C GLN A 148 -5.51 -9.88 16.26
N ARG A 149 -4.27 -10.11 16.71
CA ARG A 149 -3.09 -9.34 16.29
C ARG A 149 -2.77 -9.53 14.80
N SER A 150 -2.99 -10.75 14.29
CA SER A 150 -2.84 -11.02 12.86
C SER A 150 -4.05 -10.61 12.05
N GLY A 151 -5.19 -10.45 12.71
CA GLY A 151 -6.48 -10.13 12.10
C GLY A 151 -6.99 -11.20 11.13
N VAL A 152 -8.27 -11.13 10.78
CA VAL A 152 -8.86 -11.95 9.72
C VAL A 152 -9.21 -11.03 8.55
N SER A 153 -8.26 -10.92 7.63
CA SER A 153 -8.38 -10.05 6.47
C SER A 153 -9.50 -10.52 5.53
N VAL A 154 -10.08 -9.59 4.76
CA VAL A 154 -11.00 -9.89 3.64
C VAL A 154 -10.35 -10.84 2.61
N ARG A 155 -9.02 -10.89 2.55
CA ARG A 155 -8.30 -11.87 1.70
C ARG A 155 -8.64 -13.32 2.05
N VAL A 156 -9.01 -13.60 3.29
CA VAL A 156 -9.47 -14.94 3.70
C VAL A 156 -10.80 -15.27 3.03
N SER A 157 -11.74 -14.33 2.99
CA SER A 157 -13.01 -14.50 2.29
C SER A 157 -12.83 -14.74 0.80
N ILE A 158 -11.93 -13.96 0.18
CA ILE A 158 -11.59 -14.09 -1.24
C ILE A 158 -10.98 -15.48 -1.51
N ALA A 159 -9.97 -15.88 -0.73
CA ALA A 159 -9.30 -17.17 -0.90
C ALA A 159 -10.25 -18.36 -0.67
N ASN A 160 -11.14 -18.28 0.32
CA ASN A 160 -12.16 -19.30 0.56
C ASN A 160 -13.14 -19.41 -0.60
N TYR A 161 -13.55 -18.26 -1.15
CA TYR A 161 -14.45 -18.23 -2.31
C TYR A 161 -13.78 -18.84 -3.55
N GLU A 162 -12.54 -18.45 -3.85
CA GLU A 162 -11.76 -19.03 -4.95
C GLU A 162 -11.54 -20.55 -4.77
N THR A 163 -11.26 -20.98 -3.54
CA THR A 163 -11.12 -22.40 -3.21
C THR A 163 -12.40 -23.18 -3.43
N MET A 164 -13.52 -22.60 -3.03
CA MET A 164 -14.84 -23.19 -3.26
C MET A 164 -15.13 -23.35 -4.76
N LEU A 165 -14.88 -22.30 -5.56
CA LEU A 165 -15.04 -22.36 -7.01
C LEU A 165 -14.10 -23.39 -7.65
N GLY A 166 -12.85 -23.40 -7.26
CA GLY A 166 -11.86 -24.37 -7.77
C GLY A 166 -12.23 -25.81 -7.43
N ASN A 167 -12.87 -26.07 -6.29
CA ASN A 167 -13.37 -27.39 -5.94
C ASN A 167 -14.63 -27.78 -6.74
N ALA A 168 -15.47 -26.83 -7.08
CA ALA A 168 -16.66 -27.09 -7.90
C ALA A 168 -16.32 -27.38 -9.38
N LEU A 169 -15.16 -26.96 -9.84
CA LEU A 169 -14.66 -27.24 -11.21
C LEU A 169 -13.95 -28.59 -11.36
N ARG A 170 -13.69 -29.30 -10.26
CA ARG A 170 -13.08 -30.64 -10.25
C ARG A 170 -14.11 -31.74 -10.51
#